data_ff2fc64808d59d59345c8ad5865a4813
#
_entry.id   ff2fc64808d59d59345c8ad5865a4813
#
_cell.length_a   1.000
_cell.length_b   1.000
_cell.length_c   1.000
_cell.angle_alpha   90.00
_cell.angle_beta   90.00
_cell.angle_gamma   90.00
#
_symmetry.space_group_name_H-M   'P 1'
#
loop_
_entity.id
_entity.type
_entity.pdbx_description
1 polymer ?
#
loop_
_entity_poly.entity_id
_entity_poly.type
_entity_poly.pdbx_seq_one_letter_code
_entity_poly.pdbx_strand_id
1 'polypeptide(L)'
;MKKIILTVAAILSFAAASQAQGWFRQPTPNDTLRSTVILPDNSVVFQIYAPNAQKVAVMGDLPWDKPAVFTKQDNGVWKGRLAKMDEGIYRYRFVVDGMNVYDPKAPDAGETSALLTVAPKGDEFFAMKNVPHGAVAERYYWSEPLGTMRRLHVWTPAGYEKSTDTLPVLYLIHGGGDTDNSWPGVGAAGLILDNLMAEGKMKPMVVVMPNGTIEVPGGDMMAEVPLFAKDMITSIIPFIEDNYRVYTDQANRAMAGLSMGGMETLEVTLNNPEMFSYVWVLSSSFAPGNKEVYEYERGRLKKEADRYNKNFKLLVFTQGGQSDIAYNNCRETLKLFDEAGIKYEYNDVPGGHSWTAWRQNLYDLAPRLFK
;
A
#
# COMPACT_ATOMS: atom_id res chain seq x y z
N MET A 1 1.53 -17.48 -71.70
CA MET A 1 0.88 -16.41 -70.95
C MET A 1 -0.25 -16.89 -70.02
N LYS A 2 -1.16 -17.80 -70.47
CA LYS A 2 -2.28 -18.28 -69.58
C LYS A 2 -1.86 -19.02 -68.31
N LYS A 3 -0.74 -19.78 -68.30
CA LYS A 3 -0.26 -20.51 -67.10
C LYS A 3 0.36 -19.60 -66.03
N ILE A 4 0.99 -18.48 -66.44
CA ILE A 4 1.58 -17.52 -65.51
C ILE A 4 0.51 -16.70 -64.79
N ILE A 5 -0.60 -16.38 -65.48
CA ILE A 5 -1.72 -15.62 -64.89
C ILE A 5 -2.45 -16.46 -63.82
N LEU A 6 -2.61 -17.75 -64.01
CA LEU A 6 -3.24 -18.65 -63.02
C LEU A 6 -2.38 -18.81 -61.75
N THR A 7 -1.05 -18.86 -61.91
CA THR A 7 -0.13 -18.99 -60.77
C THR A 7 -0.09 -17.71 -59.94
N VAL A 8 -0.13 -16.55 -60.59
CA VAL A 8 -0.16 -15.25 -59.89
C VAL A 8 -1.50 -15.03 -59.18
N ALA A 9 -2.62 -15.46 -59.79
CA ALA A 9 -3.93 -15.37 -59.13
C ALA A 9 -4.06 -16.32 -57.94
N ALA A 10 -3.45 -17.51 -57.96
CA ALA A 10 -3.42 -18.43 -56.82
C ALA A 10 -2.53 -17.92 -55.67
N ILE A 11 -1.40 -17.28 -55.98
CA ILE A 11 -0.51 -16.68 -54.94
C ILE A 11 -1.17 -15.46 -54.30
N LEU A 12 -1.86 -14.63 -55.08
CA LEU A 12 -2.58 -13.47 -54.54
C LEU A 12 -3.80 -13.88 -53.69
N SER A 13 -4.49 -14.96 -54.03
CA SER A 13 -5.59 -15.48 -53.21
C SER A 13 -5.10 -16.13 -51.91
N PHE A 14 -3.93 -16.77 -51.89
CA PHE A 14 -3.32 -17.29 -50.67
C PHE A 14 -2.79 -16.17 -49.75
N ALA A 15 -2.21 -15.12 -50.32
CA ALA A 15 -1.76 -13.96 -49.55
C ALA A 15 -2.92 -13.16 -48.94
N ALA A 16 -4.06 -13.05 -49.66
CA ALA A 16 -5.25 -12.41 -49.12
C ALA A 16 -5.93 -13.26 -48.03
N ALA A 17 -5.93 -14.59 -48.15
CA ALA A 17 -6.47 -15.47 -47.14
C ALA A 17 -5.62 -15.49 -45.85
N SER A 18 -4.29 -15.37 -45.96
CA SER A 18 -3.40 -15.32 -44.77
C SER A 18 -3.49 -14.01 -43.98
N GLN A 19 -3.84 -12.89 -44.60
CA GLN A 19 -4.04 -11.61 -43.92
C GLN A 19 -5.45 -11.50 -43.28
N ALA A 20 -6.45 -12.20 -43.79
CA ALA A 20 -7.80 -12.19 -43.23
C ALA A 20 -7.95 -13.04 -41.97
N GLN A 21 -7.09 -14.02 -41.73
CA GLN A 21 -7.18 -14.93 -40.57
C GLN A 21 -6.73 -14.31 -39.26
N GLY A 22 -6.00 -13.18 -39.25
CA GLY A 22 -5.51 -12.54 -38.06
C GLY A 22 -6.50 -11.57 -37.36
N TRP A 23 -7.59 -11.18 -38.02
CA TRP A 23 -8.46 -10.11 -37.54
C TRP A 23 -9.82 -10.54 -36.98
N PHE A 24 -10.24 -11.77 -37.22
CA PHE A 24 -11.55 -12.28 -36.80
C PHE A 24 -11.40 -13.52 -35.91
N ARG A 25 -11.01 -13.31 -34.63
CA ARG A 25 -11.24 -14.36 -33.65
C ARG A 25 -12.74 -14.48 -33.37
N GLN A 26 -13.21 -15.70 -33.14
CA GLN A 26 -14.59 -15.87 -32.68
C GLN A 26 -14.79 -15.19 -31.35
N PRO A 27 -15.90 -14.44 -31.17
CA PRO A 27 -16.22 -13.86 -29.86
C PRO A 27 -16.31 -14.95 -28.80
N THR A 28 -15.79 -14.63 -27.63
CA THR A 28 -15.87 -15.48 -26.44
C THR A 28 -16.57 -14.72 -25.29
N PRO A 29 -17.08 -15.42 -24.29
CA PRO A 29 -17.63 -14.76 -23.10
C PRO A 29 -16.67 -13.75 -22.45
N ASN A 30 -15.35 -13.95 -22.62
CA ASN A 30 -14.34 -13.04 -22.09
C ASN A 30 -14.41 -11.62 -22.68
N ASP A 31 -15.02 -11.42 -23.87
CA ASP A 31 -15.06 -10.11 -24.51
C ASP A 31 -15.92 -9.09 -23.74
N THR A 32 -16.98 -9.57 -23.08
CA THR A 32 -17.93 -8.75 -22.32
C THR A 32 -17.95 -9.07 -20.83
N LEU A 33 -17.11 -10.01 -20.38
CA LEU A 33 -17.04 -10.43 -18.99
C LEU A 33 -16.60 -9.28 -18.09
N ARG A 34 -17.31 -9.07 -17.00
CA ARG A 34 -16.86 -8.29 -15.84
C ARG A 34 -16.37 -9.28 -14.80
N SER A 35 -15.09 -9.19 -14.44
CA SER A 35 -14.48 -10.14 -13.49
C SER A 35 -15.01 -9.99 -12.07
N THR A 36 -15.42 -8.79 -11.69
CA THR A 36 -16.03 -8.50 -10.40
C THR A 36 -17.34 -7.76 -10.56
N VAL A 37 -18.36 -8.15 -9.78
CA VAL A 37 -19.66 -7.47 -9.69
C VAL A 37 -20.02 -7.34 -8.23
N ILE A 38 -20.06 -6.10 -7.73
CA ILE A 38 -20.52 -5.79 -6.38
C ILE A 38 -22.04 -5.71 -6.40
N LEU A 39 -22.69 -6.47 -5.52
CA LEU A 39 -24.14 -6.48 -5.39
C LEU A 39 -24.61 -5.44 -4.34
N PRO A 40 -25.92 -5.07 -4.33
CA PRO A 40 -26.42 -4.06 -3.42
C PRO A 40 -26.24 -4.37 -1.92
N ASP A 41 -26.03 -5.64 -1.59
CA ASP A 41 -25.74 -6.10 -0.23
C ASP A 41 -24.24 -6.14 0.11
N ASN A 42 -23.40 -5.56 -0.75
CA ASN A 42 -21.93 -5.62 -0.71
C ASN A 42 -21.33 -7.04 -0.82
N SER A 43 -22.11 -8.04 -1.23
CA SER A 43 -21.52 -9.30 -1.67
C SER A 43 -20.89 -9.13 -3.05
N VAL A 44 -19.88 -9.92 -3.35
CA VAL A 44 -19.11 -9.80 -4.59
C VAL A 44 -19.19 -11.09 -5.40
N VAL A 45 -19.56 -10.96 -6.67
CA VAL A 45 -19.47 -12.07 -7.62
C VAL A 45 -18.17 -11.92 -8.41
N PHE A 46 -17.29 -12.92 -8.28
CA PHE A 46 -16.07 -13.06 -9.08
C PHE A 46 -16.33 -13.95 -10.28
N GLN A 47 -15.81 -13.57 -11.44
CA GLN A 47 -16.00 -14.29 -12.69
C GLN A 47 -14.70 -14.33 -13.51
N ILE A 48 -14.40 -15.48 -14.10
CA ILE A 48 -13.28 -15.65 -15.03
C ILE A 48 -13.64 -16.63 -16.13
N TYR A 49 -13.24 -16.31 -17.37
CA TYR A 49 -13.39 -17.23 -18.49
C TYR A 49 -12.18 -18.16 -18.54
N ALA A 50 -12.37 -19.41 -18.16
CA ALA A 50 -11.35 -20.45 -18.14
C ALA A 50 -11.96 -21.81 -18.57
N PRO A 51 -12.27 -21.98 -19.88
CA PRO A 51 -13.07 -23.11 -20.39
C PRO A 51 -12.39 -24.46 -20.14
N ASN A 52 -11.06 -24.51 -20.09
CA ASN A 52 -10.29 -25.74 -19.91
C ASN A 52 -9.89 -26.02 -18.46
N ALA A 53 -10.14 -25.07 -17.53
CA ALA A 53 -9.78 -25.22 -16.13
C ALA A 53 -10.61 -26.31 -15.45
N GLN A 54 -9.97 -27.00 -14.49
CA GLN A 54 -10.58 -27.99 -13.61
C GLN A 54 -10.97 -27.39 -12.26
N LYS A 55 -10.26 -26.36 -11.81
CA LYS A 55 -10.50 -25.70 -10.51
C LYS A 55 -10.20 -24.21 -10.61
N VAL A 56 -11.08 -23.41 -10.03
CA VAL A 56 -10.89 -21.97 -9.87
C VAL A 56 -11.15 -21.58 -8.41
N ALA A 57 -10.35 -20.68 -7.90
CA ALA A 57 -10.53 -20.01 -6.61
C ALA A 57 -10.15 -18.52 -6.75
N VAL A 58 -10.45 -17.74 -5.74
CA VAL A 58 -9.95 -16.38 -5.56
C VAL A 58 -9.24 -16.28 -4.21
N MET A 59 -8.13 -15.55 -4.17
CA MET A 59 -7.33 -15.33 -2.97
C MET A 59 -6.90 -13.85 -2.89
N GLY A 60 -6.55 -13.40 -1.69
CA GLY A 60 -6.07 -12.03 -1.42
C GLY A 60 -6.44 -11.60 -0.01
N ASP A 61 -6.67 -10.29 0.16
CA ASP A 61 -7.12 -9.67 1.42
C ASP A 61 -8.64 -9.94 1.66
N LEU A 62 -9.11 -11.10 1.26
CA LEU A 62 -10.51 -11.52 1.29
C LEU A 62 -10.80 -12.35 2.55
N PRO A 63 -12.05 -12.40 3.03
CA PRO A 63 -12.44 -13.26 4.15
C PRO A 63 -12.07 -14.73 3.89
N TRP A 64 -11.13 -15.26 4.64
CA TRP A 64 -10.59 -16.62 4.46
C TRP A 64 -11.48 -17.70 5.08
N ASP A 65 -12.33 -17.35 6.07
CA ASP A 65 -13.21 -18.24 6.78
C ASP A 65 -14.46 -18.62 5.97
N LYS A 66 -14.79 -17.84 4.94
CA LYS A 66 -15.94 -18.06 4.05
C LYS A 66 -15.52 -17.85 2.58
N PRO A 67 -14.65 -18.69 2.04
CA PRO A 67 -14.15 -18.52 0.68
C PRO A 67 -15.27 -18.64 -0.35
N ALA A 68 -15.12 -17.93 -1.48
CA ALA A 68 -16.04 -18.05 -2.61
C ALA A 68 -15.94 -19.45 -3.24
N VAL A 69 -17.07 -20.13 -3.36
CA VAL A 69 -17.17 -21.42 -4.06
C VAL A 69 -17.46 -21.16 -5.54
N PHE A 70 -16.58 -21.61 -6.42
CA PHE A 70 -16.69 -21.42 -7.86
C PHE A 70 -17.43 -22.59 -8.56
N THR A 71 -18.33 -22.23 -9.47
CA THR A 71 -19.04 -23.18 -10.34
C THR A 71 -18.80 -22.81 -11.79
N LYS A 72 -18.43 -23.81 -12.61
CA LYS A 72 -18.27 -23.68 -14.06
C LYS A 72 -19.62 -23.61 -14.74
N GLN A 73 -19.80 -22.63 -15.61
CA GLN A 73 -20.98 -22.48 -16.44
C GLN A 73 -20.76 -23.18 -17.80
N ASP A 74 -21.83 -23.49 -18.53
CA ASP A 74 -21.78 -24.18 -19.85
C ASP A 74 -20.94 -23.41 -20.88
N ASN A 75 -20.88 -22.08 -20.77
CA ASN A 75 -20.10 -21.22 -21.65
C ASN A 75 -18.60 -21.10 -21.26
N GLY A 76 -18.13 -21.88 -20.32
CA GLY A 76 -16.74 -21.89 -19.85
C GLY A 76 -16.37 -20.77 -18.85
N VAL A 77 -17.34 -19.96 -18.42
CA VAL A 77 -17.15 -18.96 -17.35
C VAL A 77 -17.28 -19.65 -15.99
N TRP A 78 -16.33 -19.38 -15.11
CA TRP A 78 -16.42 -19.76 -13.71
C TRP A 78 -16.97 -18.59 -12.89
N LYS A 79 -17.92 -18.85 -11.99
CA LYS A 79 -18.53 -17.87 -11.11
C LYS A 79 -18.44 -18.33 -9.66
N GLY A 80 -17.99 -17.42 -8.80
CA GLY A 80 -17.97 -17.62 -7.34
C GLY A 80 -18.53 -16.38 -6.65
N ARG A 81 -19.32 -16.56 -5.58
CA ARG A 81 -19.85 -15.47 -4.77
C ARG A 81 -19.18 -15.46 -3.41
N LEU A 82 -18.64 -14.31 -3.06
CA LEU A 82 -18.19 -14.00 -1.71
C LEU A 82 -19.36 -13.32 -0.95
N ALA A 83 -19.50 -13.63 0.32
CA ALA A 83 -20.51 -13.02 1.19
C ALA A 83 -20.26 -11.51 1.33
N LYS A 84 -21.18 -10.80 2.00
CA LYS A 84 -21.07 -9.36 2.26
C LYS A 84 -19.70 -8.99 2.79
N MET A 85 -19.08 -8.00 2.14
CA MET A 85 -17.82 -7.40 2.54
C MET A 85 -18.03 -6.03 3.16
N ASP A 86 -17.13 -5.61 4.03
CA ASP A 86 -17.09 -4.25 4.53
C ASP A 86 -16.62 -3.28 3.43
N GLU A 87 -16.91 -1.99 3.59
CA GLU A 87 -16.41 -0.95 2.71
C GLU A 87 -14.87 -0.90 2.79
N GLY A 88 -14.20 -0.88 1.63
CA GLY A 88 -12.75 -0.92 1.59
C GLY A 88 -12.17 -1.24 0.22
N ILE A 89 -10.86 -1.30 0.16
CA ILE A 89 -10.10 -1.75 -1.01
C ILE A 89 -9.36 -3.02 -0.62
N TYR A 90 -9.45 -4.04 -1.46
CA TYR A 90 -8.98 -5.38 -1.22
C TYR A 90 -8.15 -5.87 -2.40
N ARG A 91 -6.98 -6.43 -2.12
CA ARG A 91 -6.19 -7.13 -3.14
C ARG A 91 -6.81 -8.49 -3.42
N TYR A 92 -6.86 -8.88 -4.69
CA TYR A 92 -7.28 -10.23 -5.05
C TYR A 92 -6.53 -10.74 -6.29
N ARG A 93 -6.52 -12.05 -6.46
CA ARG A 93 -6.08 -12.75 -7.66
C ARG A 93 -6.87 -14.02 -7.83
N PHE A 94 -7.04 -14.47 -9.05
CA PHE A 94 -7.57 -15.80 -9.31
C PHE A 94 -6.47 -16.85 -9.10
N VAL A 95 -6.89 -18.06 -8.72
CA VAL A 95 -6.07 -19.26 -8.72
C VAL A 95 -6.73 -20.26 -9.65
N VAL A 96 -6.12 -20.51 -10.80
CA VAL A 96 -6.64 -21.41 -11.84
C VAL A 96 -5.74 -22.63 -11.90
N ASP A 97 -6.27 -23.81 -11.57
CA ASP A 97 -5.53 -25.09 -11.52
C ASP A 97 -4.20 -24.99 -10.74
N GLY A 98 -4.21 -24.24 -9.65
CA GLY A 98 -3.07 -24.03 -8.76
C GLY A 98 -2.14 -22.88 -9.15
N MET A 99 -2.33 -22.25 -10.31
CA MET A 99 -1.53 -21.10 -10.74
C MET A 99 -2.20 -19.78 -10.34
N ASN A 100 -1.40 -18.83 -9.84
CA ASN A 100 -1.85 -17.46 -9.62
C ASN A 100 -2.07 -16.78 -10.98
N VAL A 101 -3.27 -16.24 -11.19
CA VAL A 101 -3.64 -15.52 -12.40
C VAL A 101 -4.06 -14.11 -12.03
N TYR A 102 -3.31 -13.14 -12.55
CA TYR A 102 -3.69 -11.74 -12.46
C TYR A 102 -4.99 -11.51 -13.23
N ASP A 103 -5.91 -10.72 -12.71
CA ASP A 103 -7.16 -10.41 -13.39
C ASP A 103 -6.96 -9.31 -14.46
N PRO A 104 -6.94 -9.66 -15.74
CA PRO A 104 -6.74 -8.68 -16.83
C PRO A 104 -7.95 -7.76 -17.05
N LYS A 105 -9.04 -8.01 -16.33
CA LYS A 105 -10.30 -7.25 -16.40
C LYS A 105 -10.53 -6.41 -15.14
N ALA A 106 -9.58 -6.41 -14.21
CA ALA A 106 -9.70 -5.60 -13.01
C ALA A 106 -9.82 -4.13 -13.40
N PRO A 107 -10.75 -3.38 -12.78
CA PRO A 107 -10.86 -1.93 -13.01
C PRO A 107 -9.62 -1.20 -12.51
N ASP A 108 -9.01 -1.70 -11.44
CA ASP A 108 -7.81 -1.15 -10.83
C ASP A 108 -6.76 -2.24 -10.61
N ALA A 109 -5.51 -1.85 -10.69
CA ALA A 109 -4.36 -2.75 -10.65
C ALA A 109 -3.36 -2.33 -9.56
N GLY A 110 -3.01 -3.28 -8.70
CA GLY A 110 -1.78 -3.25 -7.92
C GLY A 110 -0.65 -3.95 -8.68
N GLU A 111 0.58 -3.93 -8.16
CA GLU A 111 1.72 -4.58 -8.84
C GLU A 111 1.58 -6.10 -8.94
N THR A 112 1.10 -6.75 -7.90
CA THR A 112 1.04 -8.22 -7.80
C THR A 112 -0.36 -8.79 -7.71
N SER A 113 -1.38 -7.92 -7.62
CA SER A 113 -2.77 -8.30 -7.41
C SER A 113 -3.70 -7.25 -8.01
N ALA A 114 -4.85 -7.67 -8.45
CA ALA A 114 -5.93 -6.78 -8.80
C ALA A 114 -6.53 -6.12 -7.55
N LEU A 115 -7.12 -4.95 -7.70
CA LEU A 115 -7.80 -4.24 -6.62
C LEU A 115 -9.33 -4.32 -6.80
N LEU A 116 -10.02 -4.61 -5.72
CA LEU A 116 -11.47 -4.58 -5.61
C LEU A 116 -11.86 -3.45 -4.64
N THR A 117 -12.53 -2.43 -5.14
CA THR A 117 -13.02 -1.32 -4.32
C THR A 117 -14.49 -1.53 -3.98
N VAL A 118 -14.81 -1.70 -2.70
CA VAL A 118 -16.17 -1.76 -2.17
C VAL A 118 -16.50 -0.40 -1.56
N ALA A 119 -17.11 0.46 -2.35
CA ALA A 119 -17.47 1.83 -2.01
C ALA A 119 -18.88 2.14 -2.55
N PRO A 120 -19.94 1.60 -1.90
CA PRO A 120 -21.29 1.58 -2.46
C PRO A 120 -21.92 2.97 -2.58
N LYS A 121 -21.50 3.94 -1.77
CA LYS A 121 -22.03 5.32 -1.80
C LYS A 121 -21.20 6.25 -2.67
N GLY A 122 -19.90 5.92 -2.87
CA GLY A 122 -18.95 6.75 -3.61
C GLY A 122 -18.51 8.02 -2.87
N ASP A 123 -18.94 8.20 -1.62
CA ASP A 123 -18.56 9.32 -0.76
C ASP A 123 -17.63 8.92 0.40
N GLU A 124 -17.23 7.65 0.46
CA GLU A 124 -16.27 7.14 1.43
C GLU A 124 -14.96 7.95 1.37
N PHE A 125 -14.28 8.09 2.49
CA PHE A 125 -13.08 8.94 2.59
C PHE A 125 -11.93 8.49 1.67
N PHE A 126 -11.93 7.24 1.23
CA PHE A 126 -10.97 6.64 0.30
C PHE A 126 -11.53 6.48 -1.13
N ALA A 127 -12.76 6.91 -1.39
CA ALA A 127 -13.36 6.79 -2.72
C ALA A 127 -12.79 7.82 -3.70
N MET A 128 -12.78 7.47 -4.99
CA MET A 128 -12.48 8.41 -6.07
C MET A 128 -13.61 9.44 -6.16
N LYS A 129 -13.33 10.70 -5.88
CA LYS A 129 -14.29 11.81 -5.92
C LYS A 129 -13.92 12.81 -7.02
N ASN A 130 -14.87 13.62 -7.45
CA ASN A 130 -14.62 14.70 -8.39
C ASN A 130 -14.03 15.93 -7.68
N VAL A 131 -12.76 15.84 -7.31
CA VAL A 131 -11.98 16.88 -6.63
C VAL A 131 -10.66 17.07 -7.36
N PRO A 132 -9.91 18.16 -7.12
CA PRO A 132 -8.53 18.25 -7.62
C PRO A 132 -7.67 17.10 -7.07
N HIS A 133 -7.01 16.37 -7.97
CA HIS A 133 -6.14 15.26 -7.59
C HIS A 133 -4.67 15.64 -7.64
N GLY A 134 -3.93 15.16 -6.66
CA GLY A 134 -2.47 15.16 -6.64
C GLY A 134 -1.87 14.17 -7.62
N ALA A 135 -0.56 14.11 -7.66
CA ALA A 135 0.19 13.14 -8.48
C ALA A 135 0.94 12.15 -7.61
N VAL A 136 0.91 10.88 -7.98
CA VAL A 136 1.77 9.84 -7.40
C VAL A 136 2.84 9.48 -8.42
N ALA A 137 4.09 9.78 -8.10
CA ALA A 137 5.24 9.51 -8.98
C ALA A 137 6.04 8.33 -8.44
N GLU A 138 6.34 7.37 -9.29
CA GLU A 138 7.35 6.35 -9.04
C GLU A 138 8.74 6.95 -9.27
N ARG A 139 9.64 6.80 -8.32
CA ARG A 139 10.99 7.36 -8.36
C ARG A 139 12.01 6.31 -7.97
N TYR A 140 13.18 6.42 -8.56
CA TYR A 140 14.33 5.57 -8.27
C TYR A 140 15.45 6.41 -7.66
N TYR A 141 16.10 5.86 -6.63
CA TYR A 141 17.24 6.48 -5.96
C TYR A 141 18.33 5.44 -5.72
N TRP A 142 19.54 5.91 -5.56
CA TRP A 142 20.65 5.06 -5.16
C TRP A 142 20.68 4.92 -3.65
N SER A 143 20.65 3.70 -3.15
CA SER A 143 20.81 3.41 -1.73
C SER A 143 22.29 3.21 -1.41
N GLU A 144 22.88 4.16 -0.71
CA GLU A 144 24.28 4.10 -0.30
C GLU A 144 24.59 2.89 0.60
N PRO A 145 23.78 2.57 1.64
CA PRO A 145 24.10 1.45 2.52
C PRO A 145 23.91 0.08 1.85
N LEU A 146 23.07 -0.02 0.81
CA LEU A 146 22.78 -1.27 0.13
C LEU A 146 23.54 -1.43 -1.19
N GLY A 147 24.13 -0.35 -1.71
CA GLY A 147 24.89 -0.35 -2.97
C GLY A 147 24.03 -0.73 -4.19
N THR A 148 22.75 -0.33 -4.21
CA THR A 148 21.81 -0.69 -5.27
C THR A 148 20.77 0.42 -5.53
N MET A 149 20.15 0.37 -6.71
CA MET A 149 18.98 1.20 -7.02
C MET A 149 17.77 0.66 -6.27
N ARG A 150 17.04 1.57 -5.62
CA ARG A 150 15.78 1.28 -4.95
C ARG A 150 14.67 2.19 -5.44
N ARG A 151 13.44 1.81 -5.19
CA ARG A 151 12.25 2.53 -5.64
C ARG A 151 11.48 3.08 -4.44
N LEU A 152 10.81 4.20 -4.67
CA LEU A 152 9.83 4.79 -3.77
C LEU A 152 8.72 5.48 -4.56
N HIS A 153 7.56 5.69 -3.95
CA HIS A 153 6.50 6.52 -4.50
C HIS A 153 6.43 7.86 -3.76
N VAL A 154 6.10 8.92 -4.48
CA VAL A 154 5.91 10.26 -3.91
C VAL A 154 4.56 10.81 -4.35
N TRP A 155 3.68 11.08 -3.39
CA TRP A 155 2.48 11.88 -3.64
C TRP A 155 2.78 13.36 -3.42
N THR A 156 2.36 14.18 -4.37
CA THR A 156 2.40 15.65 -4.30
C THR A 156 0.98 16.21 -4.46
N PRO A 157 0.57 17.26 -3.74
CA PRO A 157 -0.79 17.79 -3.83
C PRO A 157 -1.09 18.41 -5.19
N ALA A 158 -2.38 18.51 -5.52
CA ALA A 158 -2.84 19.11 -6.77
C ALA A 158 -2.24 20.50 -6.96
N GLY A 159 -1.66 20.74 -8.14
CA GLY A 159 -1.03 22.01 -8.50
C GLY A 159 0.41 22.19 -8.02
N TYR A 160 1.02 21.19 -7.37
CA TYR A 160 2.41 21.24 -6.90
C TYR A 160 3.39 21.59 -8.03
N GLU A 161 3.23 21.05 -9.23
CA GLU A 161 4.12 21.29 -10.38
C GLU A 161 4.14 22.76 -10.82
N LYS A 162 3.06 23.50 -10.53
CA LYS A 162 2.90 24.92 -10.90
C LYS A 162 3.19 25.87 -9.74
N SER A 163 3.28 25.35 -8.52
CA SER A 163 3.61 26.11 -7.31
C SER A 163 5.12 26.26 -7.14
N THR A 164 5.54 27.30 -6.44
CA THR A 164 6.89 27.50 -5.95
C THR A 164 6.99 27.26 -4.44
N ASP A 165 5.90 26.84 -3.81
CA ASP A 165 5.83 26.66 -2.37
C ASP A 165 6.74 25.51 -1.90
N THR A 166 7.37 25.71 -0.77
CA THR A 166 8.08 24.67 -0.01
C THR A 166 7.10 24.05 0.97
N LEU A 167 7.01 22.73 0.98
CA LEU A 167 6.03 21.98 1.77
C LEU A 167 6.69 21.12 2.84
N PRO A 168 5.99 20.84 3.96
CA PRO A 168 6.42 19.80 4.90
C PRO A 168 6.34 18.40 4.28
N VAL A 169 7.02 17.43 4.89
CA VAL A 169 7.12 16.07 4.35
C VAL A 169 6.70 15.01 5.36
N LEU A 170 5.88 14.06 4.93
CA LEU A 170 5.54 12.84 5.64
C LEU A 170 6.21 11.65 4.93
N TYR A 171 6.99 10.86 5.65
CA TYR A 171 7.45 9.54 5.24
C TYR A 171 6.49 8.49 5.78
N LEU A 172 5.88 7.70 4.88
CA LEU A 172 4.79 6.77 5.18
C LEU A 172 5.15 5.35 4.74
N ILE A 173 5.47 4.49 5.73
CA ILE A 173 6.12 3.20 5.50
C ILE A 173 5.08 2.07 5.55
N HIS A 174 5.16 1.13 4.61
CA HIS A 174 4.33 -0.08 4.56
C HIS A 174 4.81 -1.17 5.54
N GLY A 175 4.10 -2.30 5.62
CA GLY A 175 4.42 -3.42 6.49
C GLY A 175 5.13 -4.57 5.79
N GLY A 176 5.44 -5.61 6.56
CA GLY A 176 6.07 -6.84 6.03
C GLY A 176 5.24 -7.51 4.94
N GLY A 177 5.91 -7.95 3.86
CA GLY A 177 5.26 -8.55 2.71
C GLY A 177 4.61 -7.58 1.73
N ASP A 178 4.68 -6.28 2.01
CA ASP A 178 4.21 -5.19 1.16
C ASP A 178 5.37 -4.54 0.38
N THR A 179 5.07 -3.52 -0.42
CA THR A 179 6.03 -2.75 -1.23
C THR A 179 5.71 -1.26 -1.16
N ASP A 180 6.57 -0.42 -1.72
CA ASP A 180 6.34 1.02 -1.90
C ASP A 180 5.03 1.35 -2.66
N ASN A 181 4.46 0.39 -3.40
CA ASN A 181 3.18 0.55 -4.09
C ASN A 181 1.96 0.20 -3.21
N SER A 182 2.15 -0.27 -1.99
CA SER A 182 1.02 -0.71 -1.15
C SER A 182 0.20 0.46 -0.62
N TRP A 183 0.84 1.53 -0.15
CA TRP A 183 0.13 2.76 0.23
C TRP A 183 -0.56 3.46 -0.94
N PRO A 184 0.07 3.65 -2.12
CA PRO A 184 -0.63 4.18 -3.30
C PRO A 184 -1.79 3.31 -3.78
N GLY A 185 -1.60 2.00 -3.79
CA GLY A 185 -2.59 1.02 -4.26
C GLY A 185 -3.67 0.71 -3.23
N VAL A 186 -3.53 -0.43 -2.54
CA VAL A 186 -4.53 -0.89 -1.56
C VAL A 186 -4.75 0.09 -0.40
N GLY A 187 -3.74 0.85 -0.03
CA GLY A 187 -3.83 1.92 0.98
C GLY A 187 -4.63 3.14 0.53
N ALA A 188 -4.80 3.34 -0.77
CA ALA A 188 -5.48 4.49 -1.38
C ALA A 188 -4.98 5.85 -0.86
N ALA A 189 -3.70 5.94 -0.49
CA ALA A 189 -3.16 7.13 0.17
C ALA A 189 -3.41 8.40 -0.64
N GLY A 190 -3.19 8.37 -1.96
CA GLY A 190 -3.44 9.54 -2.82
C GLY A 190 -4.89 10.02 -2.76
N LEU A 191 -5.87 9.10 -2.83
CA LEU A 191 -7.29 9.43 -2.78
C LEU A 191 -7.70 10.01 -1.42
N ILE A 192 -7.20 9.43 -0.32
CA ILE A 192 -7.46 9.92 1.04
C ILE A 192 -6.94 11.35 1.20
N LEU A 193 -5.70 11.59 0.76
CA LEU A 193 -5.05 12.90 0.86
C LEU A 193 -5.74 13.94 -0.03
N ASP A 194 -6.11 13.59 -1.26
CA ASP A 194 -6.84 14.47 -2.18
C ASP A 194 -8.20 14.90 -1.60
N ASN A 195 -8.95 13.93 -1.05
CA ASN A 195 -10.23 14.20 -0.41
C ASN A 195 -10.07 15.12 0.81
N LEU A 196 -9.09 14.86 1.68
CA LEU A 196 -8.80 15.70 2.84
C LEU A 196 -8.36 17.12 2.43
N MET A 197 -7.58 17.25 1.36
CA MET A 197 -7.18 18.54 0.81
C MET A 197 -8.40 19.32 0.30
N ALA A 198 -9.27 18.67 -0.48
CA ALA A 198 -10.48 19.30 -1.01
C ALA A 198 -11.45 19.71 0.10
N GLU A 199 -11.50 18.98 1.20
CA GLU A 199 -12.28 19.30 2.39
C GLU A 199 -11.63 20.38 3.29
N GLY A 200 -10.42 20.84 2.95
CA GLY A 200 -9.67 21.81 3.75
C GLY A 200 -9.25 21.29 5.15
N LYS A 201 -9.22 19.98 5.32
CA LYS A 201 -8.95 19.33 6.63
C LYS A 201 -7.47 19.17 6.94
N MET A 202 -6.61 19.17 5.93
CA MET A 202 -5.16 19.00 6.12
C MET A 202 -4.37 20.14 5.46
N LYS A 203 -3.14 20.35 5.93
CA LYS A 203 -2.17 21.23 5.27
C LYS A 203 -1.57 20.53 4.05
N PRO A 204 -1.24 21.29 2.98
CA PRO A 204 -0.44 20.75 1.88
C PRO A 204 0.88 20.16 2.42
N MET A 205 1.25 18.97 1.92
CA MET A 205 2.50 18.31 2.25
C MET A 205 2.95 17.43 1.10
N VAL A 206 4.20 17.02 1.07
CA VAL A 206 4.70 15.91 0.24
C VAL A 206 4.62 14.62 1.05
N VAL A 207 4.15 13.54 0.45
CA VAL A 207 4.11 12.22 1.12
C VAL A 207 5.00 11.24 0.37
N VAL A 208 6.00 10.71 1.06
CA VAL A 208 7.01 9.79 0.53
C VAL A 208 6.70 8.39 1.04
N MET A 209 6.55 7.45 0.15
CA MET A 209 6.22 6.05 0.44
C MET A 209 7.35 5.16 -0.08
N PRO A 210 8.42 4.97 0.71
CA PRO A 210 9.55 4.14 0.32
C PRO A 210 9.24 2.65 0.44
N ASN A 211 10.06 1.82 -0.21
CA ASN A 211 10.06 0.39 0.04
C ASN A 211 10.82 0.10 1.34
N GLY A 212 10.10 -0.30 2.40
CA GLY A 212 10.69 -0.72 3.67
C GLY A 212 11.40 -2.08 3.58
N THR A 213 10.92 -2.98 2.72
CA THR A 213 11.49 -4.33 2.59
C THR A 213 12.90 -4.31 2.04
N ILE A 214 13.83 -4.95 2.77
CA ILE A 214 15.21 -5.16 2.37
C ILE A 214 15.49 -6.67 2.42
N GLU A 215 15.88 -7.23 1.28
CA GLU A 215 16.26 -8.63 1.24
C GLU A 215 17.60 -8.86 2.00
N VAL A 216 17.50 -9.54 3.12
CA VAL A 216 18.66 -9.98 3.92
C VAL A 216 18.79 -11.50 3.89
N PRO A 217 20.01 -12.04 3.96
CA PRO A 217 20.20 -13.49 4.06
C PRO A 217 19.41 -14.09 5.23
N GLY A 218 18.58 -15.10 4.94
CA GLY A 218 17.75 -15.76 5.94
C GLY A 218 16.42 -15.07 6.26
N GLY A 219 16.13 -13.91 5.68
CA GLY A 219 14.86 -13.18 5.88
C GLY A 219 14.67 -12.65 7.31
N ASP A 220 15.77 -12.32 7.99
CA ASP A 220 15.74 -11.79 9.36
C ASP A 220 15.32 -10.33 9.40
N MET A 221 14.06 -10.09 9.75
CA MET A 221 13.49 -8.75 9.92
C MET A 221 14.29 -7.89 10.93
N MET A 222 14.92 -8.48 11.92
CA MET A 222 15.73 -7.75 12.90
C MET A 222 17.03 -7.21 12.29
N ALA A 223 17.54 -7.85 11.25
CA ALA A 223 18.67 -7.34 10.47
C ALA A 223 18.22 -6.31 9.40
N GLU A 224 16.99 -6.41 8.93
CA GLU A 224 16.41 -5.54 7.93
C GLU A 224 16.15 -4.12 8.47
N VAL A 225 15.53 -4.00 9.66
CA VAL A 225 15.11 -2.72 10.26
C VAL A 225 16.27 -1.72 10.42
N PRO A 226 17.45 -2.07 10.97
CA PRO A 226 18.58 -1.13 11.05
C PRO A 226 19.15 -0.72 9.67
N LEU A 227 19.10 -1.61 8.68
CA LEU A 227 19.54 -1.28 7.32
C LEU A 227 18.61 -0.28 6.67
N PHE A 228 17.29 -0.44 6.82
CA PHE A 228 16.31 0.54 6.37
C PHE A 228 16.50 1.88 7.09
N ALA A 229 16.73 1.89 8.40
CA ALA A 229 16.97 3.13 9.15
C ALA A 229 18.20 3.86 8.61
N LYS A 230 19.27 3.14 8.27
CA LYS A 230 20.45 3.76 7.64
C LYS A 230 20.12 4.30 6.25
N ASP A 231 19.41 3.54 5.40
CA ASP A 231 18.99 3.98 4.07
C ASP A 231 18.10 5.22 4.13
N MET A 232 17.17 5.26 5.09
CA MET A 232 16.28 6.41 5.32
C MET A 232 17.09 7.69 5.56
N ILE A 233 18.10 7.64 6.41
CA ILE A 233 18.89 8.81 6.81
C ILE A 233 19.91 9.20 5.74
N THR A 234 20.57 8.21 5.11
CA THR A 234 21.73 8.50 4.23
C THR A 234 21.37 8.60 2.75
N SER A 235 20.17 8.13 2.37
CA SER A 235 19.77 8.08 0.96
C SER A 235 18.40 8.66 0.69
N ILE A 236 17.35 8.20 1.40
CA ILE A 236 15.97 8.59 1.09
C ILE A 236 15.72 10.06 1.41
N ILE A 237 16.03 10.50 2.64
CA ILE A 237 15.83 11.91 3.04
C ILE A 237 16.63 12.86 2.13
N PRO A 238 17.94 12.67 1.92
CA PRO A 238 18.69 13.51 1.00
C PRO A 238 18.13 13.53 -0.42
N PHE A 239 17.74 12.37 -0.96
CA PHE A 239 17.15 12.30 -2.29
C PHE A 239 15.86 13.14 -2.39
N ILE A 240 15.01 13.12 -1.36
CA ILE A 240 13.77 13.91 -1.36
C ILE A 240 14.07 15.40 -1.25
N GLU A 241 14.99 15.80 -0.39
CA GLU A 241 15.38 17.20 -0.19
C GLU A 241 16.04 17.79 -1.46
N ASP A 242 16.77 17.00 -2.22
CA ASP A 242 17.41 17.43 -3.48
C ASP A 242 16.42 17.50 -4.66
N ASN A 243 15.33 16.72 -4.64
CA ASN A 243 14.46 16.57 -5.81
C ASN A 243 13.06 17.19 -5.64
N TYR A 244 12.65 17.54 -4.43
CA TYR A 244 11.35 18.13 -4.13
C TYR A 244 11.49 19.41 -3.31
N ARG A 245 10.55 20.33 -3.47
CA ARG A 245 10.49 21.56 -2.67
C ARG A 245 9.89 21.25 -1.30
N VAL A 246 10.72 20.75 -0.39
CA VAL A 246 10.34 20.41 0.97
C VAL A 246 11.21 21.18 1.98
N TYR A 247 10.63 21.44 3.15
CA TYR A 247 11.40 21.93 4.27
C TYR A 247 12.32 20.83 4.79
N THR A 248 13.54 21.22 5.20
CA THR A 248 14.57 20.28 5.67
C THR A 248 14.70 20.24 7.19
N ASP A 249 13.94 21.09 7.89
CA ASP A 249 13.96 21.19 9.35
C ASP A 249 13.04 20.17 10.02
N GLN A 250 13.33 19.92 11.30
CA GLN A 250 12.59 18.98 12.15
C GLN A 250 11.08 19.30 12.25
N ALA A 251 10.71 20.59 12.36
CA ALA A 251 9.33 21.00 12.59
C ALA A 251 8.41 20.63 11.42
N ASN A 252 8.99 20.44 10.24
CA ASN A 252 8.31 20.13 9.00
C ASN A 252 8.54 18.70 8.51
N ARG A 253 9.02 17.78 9.38
CA ARG A 253 9.25 16.38 9.02
C ARG A 253 8.46 15.44 9.92
N ALA A 254 7.70 14.54 9.31
CA ALA A 254 6.89 13.50 9.94
C ALA A 254 7.30 12.11 9.44
N MET A 255 7.14 11.11 10.28
CA MET A 255 7.30 9.70 9.90
C MET A 255 6.18 8.87 10.50
N ALA A 256 5.60 8.00 9.69
CA ALA A 256 4.57 7.04 10.07
C ALA A 256 4.84 5.70 9.40
N GLY A 257 4.54 4.60 10.09
CA GLY A 257 4.68 3.27 9.50
C GLY A 257 3.76 2.25 10.15
N LEU A 258 3.33 1.29 9.35
CA LEU A 258 2.46 0.20 9.79
C LEU A 258 3.23 -1.10 9.97
N SER A 259 2.90 -1.90 10.99
CA SER A 259 3.49 -3.22 11.22
C SER A 259 5.03 -3.17 11.23
N MET A 260 5.73 -3.86 10.33
CA MET A 260 7.18 -3.74 10.15
C MET A 260 7.63 -2.29 9.97
N GLY A 261 6.95 -1.51 9.12
CA GLY A 261 7.23 -0.09 8.93
C GLY A 261 7.07 0.75 10.21
N GLY A 262 6.27 0.29 11.17
CA GLY A 262 6.19 0.89 12.50
C GLY A 262 7.42 0.60 13.36
N MET A 263 8.01 -0.60 13.24
CA MET A 263 9.32 -0.92 13.86
C MET A 263 10.42 -0.06 13.26
N GLU A 264 10.44 0.09 11.94
CA GLU A 264 11.35 0.97 11.20
C GLU A 264 11.18 2.43 11.61
N THR A 265 9.93 2.88 11.79
CA THR A 265 9.63 4.23 12.29
C THR A 265 10.21 4.45 13.69
N LEU A 266 10.04 3.50 14.60
CA LEU A 266 10.64 3.56 15.93
C LEU A 266 12.17 3.58 15.85
N GLU A 267 12.78 2.70 15.05
CA GLU A 267 14.24 2.64 14.90
C GLU A 267 14.82 3.95 14.35
N VAL A 268 14.22 4.49 13.29
CA VAL A 268 14.68 5.75 12.70
C VAL A 268 14.51 6.91 13.66
N THR A 269 13.33 7.07 14.25
CA THR A 269 12.98 8.31 14.98
C THR A 269 13.55 8.34 16.39
N LEU A 270 13.63 7.21 17.08
CA LEU A 270 14.25 7.14 18.41
C LEU A 270 15.78 7.30 18.36
N ASN A 271 16.42 6.92 17.25
CA ASN A 271 17.86 7.18 17.07
C ASN A 271 18.14 8.62 16.60
N ASN A 272 17.18 9.27 15.94
CA ASN A 272 17.33 10.60 15.35
C ASN A 272 16.17 11.55 15.74
N PRO A 273 15.85 11.74 17.02
CA PRO A 273 14.65 12.50 17.41
C PRO A 273 14.70 13.97 17.01
N GLU A 274 15.88 14.55 16.77
CA GLU A 274 16.04 15.92 16.28
C GLU A 274 15.67 16.09 14.80
N MET A 275 15.42 15.00 14.10
CA MET A 275 15.04 15.04 12.68
C MET A 275 13.53 15.05 12.45
N PHE A 276 12.73 14.64 13.45
CA PHE A 276 11.28 14.44 13.30
C PHE A 276 10.51 15.08 14.43
N SER A 277 9.46 15.85 14.13
CA SER A 277 8.54 16.39 15.14
C SER A 277 7.27 15.56 15.29
N TYR A 278 6.90 14.77 14.27
CA TYR A 278 5.66 14.01 14.24
C TYR A 278 5.99 12.55 13.95
N VAL A 279 5.59 11.67 14.86
CA VAL A 279 5.87 10.23 14.78
C VAL A 279 4.58 9.45 15.01
N TRP A 280 4.28 8.52 14.13
CA TRP A 280 3.10 7.68 14.27
C TRP A 280 3.40 6.20 13.98
N VAL A 281 3.11 5.34 14.94
CA VAL A 281 3.34 3.90 14.92
C VAL A 281 1.99 3.19 14.82
N LEU A 282 1.74 2.53 13.68
CA LEU A 282 0.47 1.90 13.36
C LEU A 282 0.61 0.38 13.47
N SER A 283 -0.24 -0.25 14.29
CA SER A 283 -0.29 -1.72 14.43
C SER A 283 1.10 -2.33 14.61
N SER A 284 1.92 -1.76 15.51
CA SER A 284 3.33 -2.14 15.65
C SER A 284 3.86 -1.99 17.08
N SER A 285 5.11 -2.38 17.28
CA SER A 285 5.80 -2.46 18.57
C SER A 285 7.31 -2.54 18.36
N PHE A 286 8.08 -2.65 19.42
CA PHE A 286 9.43 -3.24 19.35
C PHE A 286 9.34 -4.72 18.97
N ALA A 287 10.51 -5.35 18.67
CA ALA A 287 10.57 -6.75 18.23
C ALA A 287 9.77 -7.69 19.13
N PRO A 288 8.70 -8.32 18.64
CA PRO A 288 7.82 -9.13 19.45
C PRO A 288 8.55 -10.33 20.11
N GLY A 289 8.33 -10.51 21.41
CA GLY A 289 8.86 -11.66 22.16
C GLY A 289 10.37 -11.68 22.41
N ASN A 290 11.10 -10.67 21.94
CA ASN A 290 12.55 -10.56 22.17
C ASN A 290 12.86 -9.80 23.47
N LYS A 291 13.12 -10.56 24.55
CA LYS A 291 13.40 -9.99 25.88
C LYS A 291 14.65 -9.09 25.90
N GLU A 292 15.68 -9.44 25.15
CA GLU A 292 16.93 -8.66 25.10
C GLU A 292 16.68 -7.29 24.47
N VAL A 293 15.90 -7.23 23.40
CA VAL A 293 15.47 -5.98 22.78
C VAL A 293 14.66 -5.14 23.77
N TYR A 294 13.72 -5.74 24.49
CA TYR A 294 12.89 -5.00 25.46
C TYR A 294 13.72 -4.46 26.62
N GLU A 295 14.71 -5.20 27.14
CA GLU A 295 15.60 -4.70 28.19
C GLU A 295 16.53 -3.59 27.68
N TYR A 296 17.05 -3.72 26.46
CA TYR A 296 17.85 -2.67 25.82
C TYR A 296 17.02 -1.37 25.67
N GLU A 297 15.79 -1.50 25.10
CA GLU A 297 14.90 -0.38 24.89
C GLU A 297 14.45 0.28 26.21
N ARG A 298 14.18 -0.50 27.26
CA ARG A 298 13.89 0.01 28.59
C ARG A 298 15.00 0.92 29.09
N GLY A 299 16.24 0.50 28.94
CA GLY A 299 17.41 1.30 29.33
C GLY A 299 17.54 2.59 28.50
N ARG A 300 17.41 2.46 27.18
CA ARG A 300 17.49 3.58 26.24
C ARG A 300 16.39 4.62 26.49
N LEU A 301 15.13 4.18 26.56
CA LEU A 301 13.99 5.06 26.77
C LEU A 301 14.11 5.86 28.07
N LYS A 302 14.50 5.22 29.19
CA LYS A 302 14.72 5.92 30.48
C LYS A 302 15.83 6.96 30.39
N LYS A 303 16.90 6.65 29.68
CA LYS A 303 18.06 7.57 29.54
C LYS A 303 17.72 8.78 28.68
N GLU A 304 16.94 8.57 27.59
CA GLU A 304 16.69 9.56 26.54
C GLU A 304 15.30 10.23 26.66
N ALA A 305 14.53 9.95 27.73
CA ALA A 305 13.13 10.38 27.85
C ALA A 305 12.92 11.89 27.66
N ASP A 306 13.79 12.71 28.30
CA ASP A 306 13.72 14.17 28.16
C ASP A 306 13.99 14.62 26.72
N ARG A 307 14.91 13.94 26.02
CA ARG A 307 15.23 14.21 24.63
C ARG A 307 14.03 13.91 23.72
N TYR A 308 13.34 12.77 23.93
CA TYR A 308 12.14 12.44 23.19
C TYR A 308 10.98 13.39 23.48
N ASN A 309 10.72 13.68 24.76
CA ASN A 309 9.67 14.60 25.17
C ASN A 309 9.88 16.05 24.68
N LYS A 310 11.13 16.46 24.48
CA LYS A 310 11.50 17.76 23.91
C LYS A 310 11.28 17.82 22.40
N ASN A 311 11.62 16.75 21.69
CA ASN A 311 11.70 16.75 20.24
C ASN A 311 10.40 16.33 19.56
N PHE A 312 9.67 15.35 20.10
CA PHE A 312 8.41 14.90 19.51
C PHE A 312 7.26 15.82 19.92
N LYS A 313 6.78 16.63 18.98
CA LYS A 313 5.55 17.41 19.13
C LYS A 313 4.32 16.53 19.16
N LEU A 314 4.36 15.41 18.43
CA LEU A 314 3.31 14.40 18.38
C LEU A 314 3.95 13.01 18.24
N LEU A 315 3.73 12.16 19.22
CA LEU A 315 4.04 10.73 19.17
C LEU A 315 2.75 9.95 19.42
N VAL A 316 2.31 9.17 18.44
CA VAL A 316 1.05 8.44 18.50
C VAL A 316 1.26 6.97 18.20
N PHE A 317 0.60 6.12 18.95
CA PHE A 317 0.46 4.70 18.65
C PHE A 317 -1.01 4.39 18.33
N THR A 318 -1.26 3.66 17.27
CA THR A 318 -2.60 3.21 16.91
C THR A 318 -2.63 1.71 16.66
N GLN A 319 -3.75 1.07 17.00
CA GLN A 319 -3.95 -0.37 16.78
C GLN A 319 -5.30 -0.61 16.11
N GLY A 320 -5.45 -1.76 15.46
CA GLY A 320 -6.70 -2.24 14.88
C GLY A 320 -7.66 -2.86 15.91
N GLY A 321 -7.55 -2.47 17.19
CA GLY A 321 -8.27 -3.05 18.32
C GLY A 321 -7.69 -4.40 18.75
N GLN A 322 -8.39 -5.10 19.66
CA GLN A 322 -7.91 -6.35 20.26
C GLN A 322 -7.71 -7.51 19.28
N SER A 323 -8.32 -7.44 18.11
CA SER A 323 -8.13 -8.42 17.02
C SER A 323 -6.87 -8.19 16.19
N ASP A 324 -6.17 -7.07 16.40
CA ASP A 324 -4.89 -6.80 15.76
C ASP A 324 -3.80 -7.71 16.34
N ILE A 325 -3.07 -8.42 15.48
CA ILE A 325 -2.01 -9.35 15.91
C ILE A 325 -0.88 -8.64 16.67
N ALA A 326 -0.68 -7.34 16.42
CA ALA A 326 0.32 -6.51 17.12
C ALA A 326 -0.20 -5.93 18.44
N TYR A 327 -1.48 -6.10 18.79
CA TYR A 327 -2.10 -5.43 19.94
C TYR A 327 -1.35 -5.67 21.25
N ASN A 328 -1.11 -6.93 21.61
CA ASN A 328 -0.44 -7.25 22.87
C ASN A 328 1.01 -6.75 22.91
N ASN A 329 1.75 -6.90 21.81
CA ASN A 329 3.14 -6.44 21.71
C ASN A 329 3.24 -4.91 21.78
N CYS A 330 2.29 -4.19 21.19
CA CYS A 330 2.18 -2.74 21.33
C CYS A 330 1.95 -2.36 22.81
N ARG A 331 1.03 -3.02 23.48
CA ARG A 331 0.77 -2.77 24.92
C ARG A 331 2.01 -3.00 25.78
N GLU A 332 2.80 -4.03 25.50
CA GLU A 332 4.09 -4.26 26.19
C GLU A 332 5.10 -3.13 25.87
N THR A 333 5.18 -2.69 24.61
CA THR A 333 6.01 -1.54 24.22
C THR A 333 5.61 -0.29 24.98
N LEU A 334 4.32 0.03 25.05
CA LEU A 334 3.80 1.22 25.72
C LEU A 334 4.09 1.24 27.21
N LYS A 335 4.16 0.08 27.89
CA LYS A 335 4.61 0.01 29.30
C LYS A 335 6.04 0.54 29.47
N LEU A 336 6.92 0.33 28.50
CA LEU A 336 8.29 0.87 28.55
C LEU A 336 8.29 2.39 28.43
N PHE A 337 7.41 2.96 27.59
CA PHE A 337 7.23 4.40 27.45
C PHE A 337 6.66 5.02 28.73
N ASP A 338 5.66 4.36 29.35
CA ASP A 338 5.10 4.76 30.63
C ASP A 338 6.16 4.75 31.74
N GLU A 339 6.95 3.67 31.86
CA GLU A 339 8.04 3.53 32.82
C GLU A 339 9.13 4.59 32.64
N ALA A 340 9.35 5.06 31.42
CA ALA A 340 10.31 6.10 31.10
C ALA A 340 9.74 7.53 31.24
N GLY A 341 8.43 7.68 31.39
CA GLY A 341 7.77 9.00 31.43
C GLY A 341 7.76 9.73 30.09
N ILE A 342 7.78 8.97 29.00
CA ILE A 342 7.68 9.52 27.64
C ILE A 342 6.22 9.79 27.30
N LYS A 343 5.95 10.98 26.81
CA LYS A 343 4.59 11.40 26.43
C LYS A 343 4.23 10.84 25.06
N TYR A 344 3.09 10.18 24.98
CA TYR A 344 2.52 9.68 23.74
C TYR A 344 0.99 9.70 23.80
N GLU A 345 0.35 9.54 22.65
CA GLU A 345 -1.08 9.27 22.54
C GLU A 345 -1.30 7.83 22.07
N TYR A 346 -2.40 7.23 22.50
CA TYR A 346 -2.80 5.89 22.05
C TYR A 346 -4.25 5.88 21.63
N ASN A 347 -4.54 5.29 20.46
CA ASN A 347 -5.91 5.13 19.95
C ASN A 347 -6.09 3.74 19.32
N ASP A 348 -7.29 3.19 19.49
CA ASP A 348 -7.76 2.02 18.76
C ASP A 348 -8.69 2.46 17.61
N VAL A 349 -8.55 1.80 16.47
CA VAL A 349 -9.49 1.90 15.34
C VAL A 349 -10.03 0.50 15.03
N PRO A 350 -11.23 0.35 14.50
CA PRO A 350 -11.72 -0.97 14.09
C PRO A 350 -10.97 -1.48 12.85
N GLY A 351 -10.93 -2.81 12.67
CA GLY A 351 -10.43 -3.43 11.44
C GLY A 351 -9.31 -4.46 11.61
N GLY A 352 -8.76 -4.62 12.82
CA GLY A 352 -7.66 -5.58 13.05
C GLY A 352 -6.37 -5.18 12.34
N HIS A 353 -5.49 -6.14 12.07
CA HIS A 353 -4.23 -5.94 11.37
C HIS A 353 -4.46 -5.89 9.85
N SER A 354 -5.05 -4.81 9.36
CA SER A 354 -5.51 -4.72 7.98
C SER A 354 -5.51 -3.32 7.40
N TRP A 355 -5.60 -3.24 6.08
CA TRP A 355 -5.70 -1.99 5.34
C TRP A 355 -6.95 -1.17 5.71
N THR A 356 -8.01 -1.78 6.23
CA THR A 356 -9.18 -1.05 6.76
C THR A 356 -8.78 -0.15 7.93
N ALA A 357 -8.03 -0.68 8.90
CA ALA A 357 -7.52 0.10 10.02
C ALA A 357 -6.49 1.14 9.57
N TRP A 358 -5.58 0.78 8.68
CA TRP A 358 -4.47 1.66 8.27
C TRP A 358 -4.92 2.84 7.39
N ARG A 359 -5.92 2.64 6.51
CA ARG A 359 -6.56 3.76 5.78
C ARG A 359 -7.23 4.73 6.74
N GLN A 360 -7.96 4.22 7.74
CA GLN A 360 -8.56 5.06 8.78
C GLN A 360 -7.49 5.84 9.54
N ASN A 361 -6.39 5.19 9.90
CA ASN A 361 -5.27 5.85 10.57
C ASN A 361 -4.69 6.99 9.73
N LEU A 362 -4.48 6.80 8.42
CA LEU A 362 -3.99 7.88 7.56
C LEU A 362 -4.98 9.05 7.48
N TYR A 363 -6.29 8.73 7.37
CA TYR A 363 -7.34 9.76 7.37
C TYR A 363 -7.36 10.57 8.66
N ASP A 364 -7.10 9.94 9.82
CA ASP A 364 -7.06 10.60 11.13
C ASP A 364 -5.73 11.34 11.37
N LEU A 365 -4.63 10.83 10.81
CA LEU A 365 -3.28 11.40 10.98
C LEU A 365 -3.09 12.69 10.18
N ALA A 366 -3.35 12.66 8.89
CA ALA A 366 -2.99 13.75 7.98
C ALA A 366 -3.51 15.12 8.44
N PRO A 367 -4.74 15.26 8.98
CA PRO A 367 -5.24 16.51 9.53
C PRO A 367 -4.49 17.06 10.75
N ARG A 368 -3.70 16.24 11.41
CA ARG A 368 -3.01 16.57 12.69
C ARG A 368 -1.58 17.04 12.46
N LEU A 369 -1.02 16.76 11.29
CA LEU A 369 0.37 17.08 10.98
C LEU A 369 0.59 18.57 10.72
N PHE A 370 1.75 19.07 11.12
CA PHE A 370 2.28 20.41 10.79
C PHE A 370 1.39 21.59 11.23
N LYS A 371 0.62 21.38 12.30
CA LYS A 371 -0.22 22.44 12.93
C LYS A 371 0.59 23.33 13.88
#